data_a65ebf98c10f52f589d641bfe905e484
#
_entry.id   a65ebf98c10f52f589d641bfe905e484
#
_cell.length_a   1.000
_cell.length_b   1.000
_cell.length_c   1.000
_cell.angle_alpha   90.00
_cell.angle_beta   90.00
_cell.angle_gamma   90.00
#
_symmetry.space_group_name_H-M   'P 1'
#
loop_
_entity.id
_entity.type
_entity.pdbx_description
1 polymer ?
#
loop_
_entity_poly.entity_id
_entity_poly.type
_entity_poly.pdbx_seq_one_letter_code
_entity_poly.pdbx_strand_id
1 'polypeptide(L)'
;AKLVAHSEPIVLIGIPEKRVVAYLAHFVGYNPLRAATEGRGPPQADIVSGATVTVLVMGESVVRSAVRVARALHLGTAAAGAQAAARVMDPQAGTIADWATLLRDGAVRHLHLTIGEVNKAFVDSGNKAAAARPEPGAADEPFIDLYTALVSQPAIGRSLLGDDEYASVARMLAPGQQAILIAGDGLYSFKGSGYVR
;
A
#
# COMPACT_ATOMS: atom_id res chain seq x y z
N ALA A 1 5.05 10.38 18.86
CA ALA A 1 5.66 9.05 18.81
C ALA A 1 7.15 9.17 19.16
N LYS A 2 7.73 8.14 19.77
CA LYS A 2 9.16 8.06 20.06
C LYS A 2 9.66 6.72 19.58
N LEU A 3 10.74 6.73 18.80
CA LEU A 3 11.43 5.50 18.42
C LEU A 3 12.14 4.95 19.66
N VAL A 4 11.82 3.72 20.04
CA VAL A 4 12.45 3.05 21.21
C VAL A 4 13.55 2.11 20.74
N ALA A 5 13.27 1.34 19.70
CA ALA A 5 14.22 0.45 19.05
C ALA A 5 13.72 0.13 17.63
N HIS A 6 14.63 -0.22 16.75
CA HIS A 6 14.32 -0.79 15.43
C HIS A 6 15.39 -1.81 15.04
N SER A 7 15.02 -2.76 14.20
CA SER A 7 15.92 -3.76 13.64
C SER A 7 16.06 -3.63 12.11
N GLU A 8 15.51 -2.56 11.54
CA GLU A 8 15.58 -2.30 10.11
C GLU A 8 17.01 -1.94 9.68
N PRO A 9 17.50 -2.46 8.57
CA PRO A 9 18.85 -2.20 8.08
C PRO A 9 19.04 -0.80 7.48
N ILE A 10 18.27 0.18 7.94
CA ILE A 10 18.23 1.54 7.39
C ILE A 10 19.61 2.21 7.47
N VAL A 11 20.29 2.03 8.59
CA VAL A 11 21.62 2.60 8.82
C VAL A 11 22.66 1.94 7.90
N LEU A 12 22.51 0.64 7.60
CA LEU A 12 23.40 -0.10 6.72
C LEU A 12 23.35 0.37 5.27
N ILE A 13 22.23 0.95 4.84
CA ILE A 13 22.06 1.53 3.50
C ILE A 13 22.36 3.05 3.46
N GLY A 14 22.97 3.58 4.53
CA GLY A 14 23.49 4.95 4.56
C GLY A 14 22.45 6.02 4.93
N ILE A 15 21.32 5.64 5.51
CA ILE A 15 20.34 6.60 5.99
C ILE A 15 20.61 6.93 7.46
N PRO A 16 20.92 8.19 7.78
CA PRO A 16 21.15 8.57 9.17
C PRO A 16 19.89 8.37 10.01
N GLU A 17 20.01 7.67 11.14
CA GLU A 17 18.91 7.45 12.10
C GLU A 17 18.20 8.74 12.50
N LYS A 18 18.96 9.85 12.61
CA LYS A 18 18.41 11.18 12.89
C LYS A 18 17.31 11.63 11.93
N ARG A 19 17.33 11.19 10.66
CA ARG A 19 16.27 11.53 9.70
C ARG A 19 14.99 10.76 9.98
N VAL A 20 15.10 9.51 10.40
CA VAL A 20 13.94 8.71 10.80
C VAL A 20 13.29 9.29 12.06
N VAL A 21 14.12 9.67 13.05
CA VAL A 21 13.65 10.35 14.27
C VAL A 21 12.99 11.68 13.95
N ALA A 22 13.56 12.47 13.05
CA ALA A 22 12.97 13.75 12.61
C ALA A 22 11.61 13.53 11.93
N TYR A 23 11.48 12.52 11.08
CA TYR A 23 10.19 12.18 10.48
C TYR A 23 9.13 11.82 11.54
N LEU A 24 9.49 10.99 12.50
CA LEU A 24 8.56 10.62 13.58
C LEU A 24 8.15 11.83 14.45
N ALA A 25 8.97 12.87 14.51
CA ALA A 25 8.62 14.11 15.21
C ALA A 25 7.44 14.84 14.56
N HIS A 26 7.22 14.70 13.25
CA HIS A 26 6.08 15.29 12.55
C HIS A 26 4.73 14.72 13.01
N PHE A 27 4.70 13.56 13.67
CA PHE A 27 3.49 13.01 14.27
C PHE A 27 3.16 13.61 15.64
N VAL A 28 4.01 14.46 16.20
CA VAL A 28 3.70 15.19 17.43
C VAL A 28 2.61 16.22 17.14
N GLY A 29 1.49 16.10 17.84
CA GLY A 29 0.30 16.93 17.58
C GLY A 29 -0.57 16.49 16.41
N TYR A 30 -0.17 15.49 15.65
CA TYR A 30 -1.01 14.93 14.58
C TYR A 30 -2.17 14.14 15.16
N ASN A 31 -3.39 14.51 14.78
CA ASN A 31 -4.61 13.78 15.16
C ASN A 31 -5.14 12.98 13.96
N PRO A 32 -4.95 11.66 13.92
CA PRO A 32 -5.33 10.83 12.79
C PRO A 32 -6.85 10.75 12.59
N LEU A 33 -7.66 10.87 13.66
CA LEU A 33 -9.11 10.84 13.55
C LEU A 33 -9.62 12.11 12.87
N ARG A 34 -9.10 13.27 13.28
CA ARG A 34 -9.44 14.55 12.67
C ARG A 34 -8.92 14.64 11.23
N ALA A 35 -7.73 14.19 10.98
CA ALA A 35 -7.16 14.19 9.63
C ALA A 35 -7.99 13.36 8.66
N ALA A 36 -8.50 12.19 9.09
CA ALA A 36 -9.37 11.35 8.28
C ALA A 36 -10.70 12.04 7.94
N THR A 37 -11.30 12.81 8.86
CA THR A 37 -12.53 13.56 8.59
C THR A 37 -12.31 14.76 7.67
N GLU A 38 -11.11 15.33 7.69
CA GLU A 38 -10.74 16.49 6.87
C GLU A 38 -10.12 16.07 5.52
N GLY A 39 -10.05 14.78 5.22
CA GLY A 39 -9.44 14.24 3.99
C GLY A 39 -7.93 14.47 3.92
N ARG A 40 -7.28 14.76 5.05
CA ARG A 40 -5.83 14.96 5.13
C ARG A 40 -5.12 13.64 5.40
N GLY A 41 -4.10 13.35 4.60
CA GLY A 41 -3.22 12.21 4.81
C GLY A 41 -2.31 12.36 6.05
N PRO A 42 -1.53 11.33 6.36
CA PRO A 42 -0.47 11.41 7.36
C PRO A 42 0.58 12.46 6.97
N PRO A 43 1.38 12.97 7.93
CA PRO A 43 2.49 13.83 7.64
C PRO A 43 3.37 13.21 6.54
N GLN A 44 3.65 13.98 5.49
CA GLN A 44 4.49 13.50 4.41
C GLN A 44 5.93 13.41 4.91
N ALA A 45 6.59 12.30 4.58
CA ALA A 45 8.02 12.20 4.75
C ALA A 45 8.70 13.03 3.66
N ASP A 46 9.67 13.85 4.03
CA ASP A 46 10.67 14.25 3.05
C ASP A 46 11.27 12.96 2.47
N ILE A 47 11.16 12.80 1.16
CA ILE A 47 11.58 11.59 0.48
C ILE A 47 13.06 11.37 0.79
N VAL A 48 13.33 10.42 1.65
CA VAL A 48 14.70 10.00 1.96
C VAL A 48 15.04 8.93 0.93
N SER A 49 15.80 9.30 -0.08
CA SER A 49 16.29 8.37 -1.10
C SER A 49 16.81 7.08 -0.45
N GLY A 50 16.23 5.95 -0.83
CA GLY A 50 16.59 4.63 -0.32
C GLY A 50 15.80 4.12 0.90
N ALA A 51 15.00 4.95 1.61
CA ALA A 51 14.19 4.51 2.76
C ALA A 51 12.72 4.89 2.67
N THR A 52 12.25 5.29 1.52
CA THR A 52 10.87 5.78 1.35
C THR A 52 9.86 4.74 1.83
N VAL A 53 10.05 3.47 1.50
CA VAL A 53 9.13 2.40 1.91
C VAL A 53 9.14 2.22 3.43
N THR A 54 10.31 2.17 4.06
CA THR A 54 10.42 1.99 5.51
C THR A 54 9.78 3.17 6.26
N VAL A 55 10.01 4.39 5.80
CA VAL A 55 9.44 5.61 6.39
C VAL A 55 7.93 5.64 6.22
N LEU A 56 7.39 5.24 5.06
CA LEU A 56 5.96 5.13 4.83
C LEU A 56 5.33 4.07 5.74
N VAL A 57 5.94 2.89 5.85
CA VAL A 57 5.46 1.80 6.72
C VAL A 57 5.48 2.22 8.19
N MET A 58 6.54 2.90 8.63
CA MET A 58 6.61 3.47 9.99
C MET A 58 5.48 4.49 10.23
N GLY A 59 5.26 5.41 9.30
CA GLY A 59 4.20 6.40 9.39
C GLY A 59 2.81 5.75 9.48
N GLU A 60 2.55 4.79 8.63
CA GLU A 60 1.29 4.04 8.64
C GLU A 60 1.11 3.26 9.96
N SER A 61 2.17 2.65 10.47
CA SER A 61 2.15 1.93 11.75
C SER A 61 1.84 2.86 12.92
N VAL A 62 2.39 4.08 12.93
CA VAL A 62 2.08 5.10 13.93
C VAL A 62 0.61 5.50 13.85
N VAL A 63 0.09 5.78 12.65
CA VAL A 63 -1.31 6.18 12.45
C VAL A 63 -2.27 5.06 12.88
N ARG A 64 -2.04 3.84 12.41
CA ARG A 64 -2.88 2.67 12.78
C ARG A 64 -2.89 2.44 14.29
N SER A 65 -1.72 2.50 14.92
CA SER A 65 -1.59 2.31 16.36
C SER A 65 -2.32 3.42 17.12
N ALA A 66 -2.17 4.68 16.71
CA ALA A 66 -2.86 5.81 17.33
C ALA A 66 -4.38 5.70 17.20
N VAL A 67 -4.89 5.32 16.02
CA VAL A 67 -6.34 5.07 15.81
C VAL A 67 -6.82 3.91 16.68
N ARG A 68 -6.06 2.84 16.78
CA ARG A 68 -6.40 1.68 17.60
C ARG A 68 -6.49 2.03 19.08
N VAL A 69 -5.50 2.78 19.60
CA VAL A 69 -5.49 3.26 20.97
C VAL A 69 -6.64 4.24 21.23
N ALA A 70 -6.87 5.20 20.32
CA ALA A 70 -7.97 6.14 20.45
C ALA A 70 -9.33 5.43 20.52
N ARG A 71 -9.54 4.40 19.72
CA ARG A 71 -10.76 3.58 19.76
C ARG A 71 -10.89 2.79 21.07
N ALA A 72 -9.80 2.18 21.54
CA ALA A 72 -9.81 1.40 22.77
C ALA A 72 -10.07 2.28 24.02
N LEU A 73 -9.63 3.54 23.97
CA LEU A 73 -9.83 4.51 25.04
C LEU A 73 -11.07 5.39 24.84
N HIS A 74 -11.90 5.12 23.83
CA HIS A 74 -13.06 5.93 23.46
C HIS A 74 -12.74 7.43 23.31
N LEU A 75 -11.51 7.76 22.88
CA LEU A 75 -11.07 9.13 22.65
C LEU A 75 -11.59 9.62 21.29
N GLY A 76 -12.29 10.70 21.34
CA GLY A 76 -12.97 11.28 20.21
C GLY A 76 -14.40 10.78 20.15
N THR A 77 -15.35 11.71 20.03
CA THR A 77 -16.59 11.35 19.39
C THR A 77 -16.18 10.81 18.04
N ALA A 78 -16.22 9.50 17.88
CA ALA A 78 -16.48 8.98 16.58
C ALA A 78 -17.73 9.77 16.12
N ALA A 79 -17.52 10.89 15.41
CA ALA A 79 -18.35 11.08 14.28
C ALA A 79 -18.21 9.71 13.63
N ALA A 80 -19.24 8.91 13.80
CA ALA A 80 -19.37 7.67 13.12
C ALA A 80 -19.26 8.05 11.64
N GLY A 81 -18.04 8.32 11.23
CA GLY A 81 -17.68 8.10 9.87
C GLY A 81 -18.12 6.69 9.75
N ALA A 82 -19.25 6.52 9.08
CA ALA A 82 -19.96 5.30 8.93
C ALA A 82 -18.90 4.22 8.96
N GLN A 83 -18.86 3.45 10.03
CA GLN A 83 -18.13 2.20 10.07
C GLN A 83 -18.56 1.59 8.75
N ALA A 84 -17.73 1.70 7.72
CA ALA A 84 -18.04 1.08 6.45
C ALA A 84 -18.39 -0.31 6.90
N ALA A 85 -19.68 -0.60 6.89
CA ALA A 85 -20.25 -1.75 7.57
C ALA A 85 -19.36 -2.88 7.17
N ALA A 86 -18.74 -3.59 8.12
CA ALA A 86 -17.67 -4.51 7.86
C ALA A 86 -18.15 -5.34 6.67
N ARG A 87 -17.60 -5.08 5.49
CA ARG A 87 -18.05 -5.74 4.27
C ARG A 87 -17.67 -7.18 4.46
N VAL A 88 -18.64 -7.96 4.88
CA VAL A 88 -18.48 -9.41 4.96
C VAL A 88 -18.48 -9.90 3.52
N MET A 89 -17.44 -10.61 3.17
CA MET A 89 -17.38 -11.26 1.88
C MET A 89 -18.51 -12.28 1.79
N ASP A 90 -19.40 -12.11 0.83
CA ASP A 90 -20.41 -13.11 0.52
C ASP A 90 -19.76 -14.23 -0.30
N PRO A 91 -19.64 -15.46 0.24
CA PRO A 91 -19.04 -16.56 -0.46
C PRO A 91 -19.85 -17.04 -1.68
N GLN A 92 -21.11 -16.63 -1.78
CA GLN A 92 -21.99 -16.96 -2.90
C GLN A 92 -22.08 -15.84 -3.94
N ALA A 93 -21.51 -14.67 -3.64
CA ALA A 93 -21.56 -13.54 -4.57
C ALA A 93 -20.66 -13.76 -5.78
N GLY A 94 -21.20 -13.45 -6.94
CA GLY A 94 -20.46 -13.44 -8.20
C GLY A 94 -20.49 -14.78 -8.94
N THR A 95 -20.16 -14.69 -10.21
CA THR A 95 -20.04 -15.83 -11.15
C THR A 95 -18.63 -15.90 -11.68
N ILE A 96 -18.23 -17.06 -12.19
CA ILE A 96 -16.99 -17.19 -12.94
C ILE A 96 -17.04 -16.24 -14.13
N ALA A 97 -16.00 -15.45 -14.29
CA ALA A 97 -15.91 -14.40 -15.28
C ALA A 97 -14.53 -14.40 -15.96
N ASP A 98 -14.49 -13.90 -17.19
CA ASP A 98 -13.25 -13.70 -17.89
C ASP A 98 -12.47 -12.47 -17.37
N TRP A 99 -11.21 -12.35 -17.78
CA TRP A 99 -10.31 -11.28 -17.38
C TRP A 99 -10.86 -9.88 -17.67
N ALA A 100 -11.45 -9.69 -18.85
CA ALA A 100 -11.98 -8.39 -19.26
C ALA A 100 -13.17 -7.96 -18.39
N THR A 101 -14.01 -8.91 -18.02
CA THR A 101 -15.14 -8.69 -17.11
C THR A 101 -14.65 -8.37 -15.70
N LEU A 102 -13.66 -9.11 -15.18
CA LEU A 102 -13.09 -8.86 -13.85
C LEU A 102 -12.45 -7.47 -13.74
N LEU A 103 -11.78 -7.00 -14.79
CA LEU A 103 -11.24 -5.64 -14.86
C LEU A 103 -12.35 -4.58 -14.89
N ARG A 104 -13.32 -4.76 -15.79
CA ARG A 104 -14.44 -3.81 -15.94
C ARG A 104 -15.24 -3.67 -14.66
N ASP A 105 -15.50 -4.77 -13.98
CA ASP A 105 -16.31 -4.80 -12.76
C ASP A 105 -15.49 -4.42 -11.51
N GLY A 106 -14.17 -4.22 -11.68
CA GLY A 106 -13.26 -3.81 -10.62
C GLY A 106 -12.92 -4.91 -9.62
N ALA A 107 -13.22 -6.18 -9.94
CA ALA A 107 -12.78 -7.35 -9.19
C ALA A 107 -11.25 -7.53 -9.27
N VAL A 108 -10.68 -7.19 -10.42
CA VAL A 108 -9.25 -6.96 -10.61
C VAL A 108 -9.00 -5.46 -10.67
N ARG A 109 -8.13 -4.96 -9.82
CA ARG A 109 -7.67 -3.57 -9.86
C ARG A 109 -6.39 -3.49 -10.66
N HIS A 110 -6.28 -2.46 -11.47
CA HIS A 110 -5.14 -2.21 -12.34
C HIS A 110 -4.54 -0.85 -12.04
N LEU A 111 -3.23 -0.80 -11.83
CA LEU A 111 -2.43 0.41 -11.75
C LEU A 111 -1.41 0.37 -12.88
N HIS A 112 -1.50 1.29 -13.79
CA HIS A 112 -0.53 1.50 -14.86
C HIS A 112 0.10 2.88 -14.69
N LEU A 113 1.42 2.94 -14.60
CA LEU A 113 2.20 4.17 -14.57
C LEU A 113 3.29 4.09 -15.62
N THR A 114 3.43 5.15 -16.39
CA THR A 114 4.50 5.29 -17.37
C THR A 114 5.71 6.01 -16.78
N ILE A 115 6.87 5.86 -17.41
CA ILE A 115 8.10 6.57 -17.04
C ILE A 115 7.87 8.09 -17.06
N GLY A 116 7.14 8.60 -18.06
CA GLY A 116 6.83 10.02 -18.17
C GLY A 116 5.98 10.54 -17.02
N GLU A 117 4.96 9.76 -16.61
CA GLU A 117 4.11 10.12 -15.45
C GLU A 117 4.90 10.16 -14.15
N VAL A 118 5.79 9.18 -13.93
CA VAL A 118 6.65 9.12 -12.74
C VAL A 118 7.63 10.29 -12.72
N ASN A 119 8.30 10.57 -13.83
CA ASN A 119 9.22 11.69 -13.94
C ASN A 119 8.50 13.02 -13.73
N LYS A 120 7.31 13.18 -14.30
CA LYS A 120 6.47 14.36 -14.06
C LYS A 120 6.09 14.49 -12.58
N ALA A 121 5.73 13.40 -11.93
CA ALA A 121 5.37 13.41 -10.50
C ALA A 121 6.56 13.84 -9.62
N PHE A 122 7.80 13.47 -9.97
CA PHE A 122 9.00 13.95 -9.28
C PHE A 122 9.17 15.46 -9.40
N VAL A 123 8.94 16.03 -10.59
CA VAL A 123 8.99 17.48 -10.81
C VAL A 123 7.88 18.18 -10.02
N ASP A 124 6.64 17.70 -10.14
CA ASP A 124 5.46 18.29 -9.52
C ASP A 124 5.54 18.26 -7.98
N SER A 125 6.17 17.22 -7.41
CA SER A 125 6.38 17.10 -5.96
C SER A 125 7.38 18.09 -5.38
N GLY A 126 8.10 18.84 -6.23
CA GLY A 126 9.17 19.73 -5.81
C GLY A 126 10.43 19.01 -5.30
N ASN A 127 10.52 17.70 -5.46
CA ASN A 127 11.71 16.92 -5.11
C ASN A 127 12.81 17.12 -6.13
N LYS A 128 13.62 18.18 -5.93
CA LYS A 128 14.71 18.53 -6.83
C LYS A 128 15.73 17.42 -7.05
N ALA A 129 15.97 16.59 -6.03
CA ALA A 129 16.95 15.51 -6.13
C ALA A 129 16.45 14.38 -7.04
N ALA A 130 15.16 14.04 -6.96
CA ALA A 130 14.54 13.04 -7.84
C ALA A 130 14.37 13.60 -9.26
N ALA A 131 13.89 14.84 -9.38
CA ALA A 131 13.74 15.52 -10.68
C ALA A 131 15.05 15.66 -11.45
N ALA A 132 16.20 15.79 -10.74
CA ALA A 132 17.53 15.84 -11.36
C ALA A 132 18.04 14.47 -11.85
N ARG A 133 17.34 13.39 -11.51
CA ARG A 133 17.67 12.01 -11.89
C ARG A 133 16.43 11.33 -12.41
N PRO A 134 15.94 11.71 -13.60
CA PRO A 134 14.74 11.10 -14.16
C PRO A 134 14.99 9.62 -14.44
N GLU A 135 13.93 8.83 -14.35
CA GLU A 135 13.96 7.43 -14.76
C GLU A 135 14.25 7.32 -16.25
N PRO A 136 15.19 6.45 -16.65
CA PRO A 136 15.56 6.27 -18.05
C PRO A 136 14.48 5.51 -18.81
N GLY A 137 14.33 5.79 -20.10
CA GLY A 137 13.41 5.14 -21.01
C GLY A 137 12.50 6.13 -21.74
N ALA A 138 11.66 5.63 -22.64
CA ALA A 138 10.69 6.44 -23.33
C ALA A 138 9.54 6.82 -22.39
N ALA A 139 8.95 8.00 -22.58
CA ALA A 139 7.93 8.52 -21.67
C ALA A 139 6.66 7.65 -21.59
N ASP A 140 6.36 6.90 -22.65
CA ASP A 140 5.22 6.02 -22.77
C ASP A 140 5.51 4.56 -22.34
N GLU A 141 6.77 4.24 -22.04
CA GLU A 141 7.14 2.91 -21.52
C GLU A 141 6.54 2.67 -20.13
N PRO A 142 6.08 1.44 -19.84
CA PRO A 142 5.57 1.09 -18.52
C PRO A 142 6.70 1.20 -17.46
N PHE A 143 6.50 2.07 -16.47
CA PHE A 143 7.32 2.08 -15.27
C PHE A 143 6.89 0.93 -14.35
N ILE A 144 5.59 0.80 -14.12
CA ILE A 144 4.98 -0.33 -13.45
C ILE A 144 3.59 -0.58 -14.02
N ASP A 145 3.27 -1.85 -14.20
CA ASP A 145 1.95 -2.35 -14.57
C ASP A 145 1.54 -3.39 -13.55
N LEU A 146 0.59 -3.05 -12.67
CA LEU A 146 0.27 -3.81 -11.46
C LEU A 146 -1.21 -4.16 -11.42
N TYR A 147 -1.50 -5.45 -11.28
CA TYR A 147 -2.84 -5.98 -11.10
C TYR A 147 -3.00 -6.58 -9.71
N THR A 148 -4.11 -6.30 -9.06
CA THR A 148 -4.41 -6.84 -7.74
C THR A 148 -5.83 -7.37 -7.67
N ALA A 149 -6.02 -8.51 -7.02
CA ALA A 149 -7.33 -9.13 -6.83
C ALA A 149 -7.45 -9.85 -5.50
N LEU A 150 -8.66 -9.85 -4.91
CA LEU A 150 -8.96 -10.59 -3.70
C LEU A 150 -9.35 -12.02 -4.07
N VAL A 151 -8.36 -12.91 -4.15
CA VAL A 151 -8.58 -14.30 -4.62
C VAL A 151 -9.18 -15.23 -3.56
N SER A 152 -9.29 -14.80 -2.34
CA SER A 152 -10.09 -15.51 -1.32
C SER A 152 -11.60 -15.39 -1.55
N GLN A 153 -12.06 -14.44 -2.37
CA GLN A 153 -13.45 -14.42 -2.82
C GLN A 153 -13.66 -15.51 -3.89
N PRO A 154 -14.60 -16.46 -3.68
CA PRO A 154 -14.68 -17.69 -4.47
C PRO A 154 -14.82 -17.48 -5.99
N ALA A 155 -15.69 -16.55 -6.43
CA ALA A 155 -15.86 -16.31 -7.84
C ALA A 155 -14.60 -15.69 -8.48
N ILE A 156 -13.94 -14.74 -7.81
CA ILE A 156 -12.72 -14.11 -8.29
C ILE A 156 -11.57 -15.13 -8.29
N GLY A 157 -11.40 -15.84 -7.17
CA GLY A 157 -10.33 -16.82 -7.04
C GLY A 157 -10.42 -17.93 -8.07
N ARG A 158 -11.59 -18.51 -8.29
CA ARG A 158 -11.82 -19.55 -9.30
C ARG A 158 -11.65 -19.00 -10.72
N SER A 159 -12.09 -17.78 -10.99
CA SER A 159 -11.90 -17.15 -12.29
C SER A 159 -10.44 -16.97 -12.66
N LEU A 160 -9.58 -16.64 -11.67
CA LEU A 160 -8.17 -16.33 -11.92
C LEU A 160 -7.24 -17.52 -11.75
N LEU A 161 -7.54 -18.44 -10.83
CA LEU A 161 -6.67 -19.55 -10.47
C LEU A 161 -7.17 -20.90 -10.98
N GLY A 162 -8.47 -21.00 -11.30
CA GLY A 162 -9.13 -22.27 -11.49
C GLY A 162 -9.51 -22.94 -10.17
N ASP A 163 -10.25 -24.03 -10.24
CA ASP A 163 -10.82 -24.68 -9.05
C ASP A 163 -9.75 -25.31 -8.15
N ASP A 164 -8.75 -25.98 -8.73
CA ASP A 164 -7.72 -26.71 -7.98
C ASP A 164 -6.80 -25.77 -7.21
N GLU A 165 -6.26 -24.72 -7.86
CA GLU A 165 -5.39 -23.76 -7.21
C GLU A 165 -6.17 -22.90 -6.21
N TYR A 166 -7.39 -22.51 -6.54
CA TYR A 166 -8.26 -21.84 -5.57
C TYR A 166 -8.45 -22.67 -4.31
N ALA A 167 -8.75 -23.97 -4.45
CA ALA A 167 -8.91 -24.88 -3.31
C ALA A 167 -7.60 -25.01 -2.50
N SER A 168 -6.44 -24.98 -3.16
CA SER A 168 -5.14 -25.01 -2.51
C SER A 168 -4.90 -23.75 -1.69
N VAL A 169 -5.15 -22.57 -2.25
CA VAL A 169 -5.07 -21.30 -1.53
C VAL A 169 -6.03 -21.25 -0.36
N ALA A 170 -7.29 -21.68 -0.55
CA ALA A 170 -8.30 -21.67 0.50
C ALA A 170 -7.90 -22.52 1.71
N ARG A 171 -7.23 -23.67 1.49
CA ARG A 171 -6.74 -24.54 2.58
C ARG A 171 -5.60 -23.93 3.39
N MET A 172 -4.82 -23.00 2.80
CA MET A 172 -3.72 -22.33 3.49
C MET A 172 -4.17 -21.18 4.39
N LEU A 173 -5.40 -20.70 4.22
CA LEU A 173 -5.90 -19.55 4.98
C LEU A 173 -6.44 -19.98 6.34
N ALA A 174 -5.92 -19.35 7.39
CA ALA A 174 -6.52 -19.45 8.73
C ALA A 174 -7.81 -18.61 8.82
N PRO A 175 -8.68 -18.87 9.79
CA PRO A 175 -9.90 -18.08 9.99
C PRO A 175 -9.63 -16.58 10.05
N GLY A 176 -10.34 -15.81 9.24
CA GLY A 176 -10.19 -14.35 9.15
C GLY A 176 -9.05 -13.87 8.26
N GLN A 177 -8.24 -14.75 7.69
CA GLN A 177 -7.24 -14.39 6.69
C GLN A 177 -7.85 -14.27 5.29
N GLN A 178 -7.20 -13.44 4.48
CA GLN A 178 -7.57 -13.22 3.09
C GLN A 178 -6.33 -13.41 2.20
N ALA A 179 -6.55 -13.91 1.00
CA ALA A 179 -5.51 -14.03 -0.02
C ALA A 179 -5.68 -12.95 -1.08
N ILE A 180 -4.59 -12.31 -1.43
CA ILE A 180 -4.51 -11.30 -2.49
C ILE A 180 -3.57 -11.83 -3.55
N LEU A 181 -4.03 -11.83 -4.80
CA LEU A 181 -3.18 -12.01 -5.97
C LEU A 181 -2.58 -10.66 -6.32
N ILE A 182 -1.28 -10.65 -6.57
CA ILE A 182 -0.56 -9.50 -7.11
C ILE A 182 0.23 -10.00 -8.32
N ALA A 183 -0.04 -9.41 -9.47
CA ALA A 183 0.72 -9.64 -10.69
C ALA A 183 1.26 -8.29 -11.19
N GLY A 184 2.52 -8.24 -11.56
CA GLY A 184 3.15 -6.99 -11.98
C GLY A 184 4.17 -7.22 -13.07
N ASP A 185 4.26 -6.26 -13.97
CA ASP A 185 5.26 -6.11 -15.02
C ASP A 185 5.76 -4.66 -15.04
N GLY A 186 6.83 -4.41 -15.78
CA GLY A 186 7.42 -3.10 -15.91
C GLY A 186 8.87 -3.04 -15.42
N LEU A 187 9.39 -1.82 -15.33
CA LEU A 187 10.80 -1.57 -15.03
C LEU A 187 11.20 -2.01 -13.61
N TYR A 188 10.28 -1.89 -12.66
CA TYR A 188 10.55 -2.24 -11.26
C TYR A 188 9.57 -3.28 -10.73
N SER A 189 10.11 -4.28 -10.02
CA SER A 189 9.33 -5.29 -9.33
C SER A 189 8.78 -4.75 -8.02
N PHE A 190 7.49 -4.95 -7.77
CA PHE A 190 6.88 -4.67 -6.47
C PHE A 190 7.42 -5.55 -5.33
N LYS A 191 8.08 -6.67 -5.66
CA LYS A 191 8.68 -7.56 -4.66
C LYS A 191 9.97 -7.03 -4.06
N GLY A 192 10.57 -6.00 -4.68
CA GLY A 192 11.88 -5.50 -4.29
C GLY A 192 13.03 -6.44 -4.65
N SER A 193 14.25 -5.95 -4.53
CA SER A 193 15.46 -6.66 -4.95
C SER A 193 15.76 -7.98 -4.20
N GLY A 194 15.20 -8.16 -3.01
CA GLY A 194 15.39 -9.38 -2.21
C GLY A 194 14.68 -10.63 -2.76
N TYR A 195 13.79 -10.49 -3.73
CA TYR A 195 13.03 -11.58 -4.35
C TYR A 195 13.53 -11.94 -5.75
N VAL A 196 14.48 -11.21 -6.25
CA VAL A 196 15.16 -11.54 -7.54
C VAL A 196 16.27 -12.51 -7.21
N ARG A 197 15.98 -13.79 -7.28
CA ARG A 197 16.96 -14.89 -7.33
C ARG A 197 16.71 -15.71 -8.57
#